data_71e9ced3bd16ae328a0b2f9798369ebe
#
_entry.id   71e9ced3bd16ae328a0b2f9798369ebe
#
_cell.length_a   1.000
_cell.length_b   1.000
_cell.length_c   1.000
_cell.angle_alpha   90.00
_cell.angle_beta   90.00
_cell.angle_gamma   90.00
#
_symmetry.space_group_name_H-M   'P 1'
#
loop_
_entity.id
_entity.type
_entity.pdbx_description
1 polymer ?
#
loop_
_entity_poly.entity_id
_entity_poly.type
_entity_poly.pdbx_seq_one_letter_code
_entity_poly.pdbx_strand_id
1 'polypeptide(L)'
;TQVEQHLSQFIYRPEVSLDVLAYNSKVYYVITDGGGAGEQVYRIPTTGNETVLDAIAGISGLPSVASKGSIWIARPSPNHCSPDQVLTVDWNAIAQGAQTGTNYQVLPGDRIYVKASPFVTFDTKLGRFIAPVERLLGITILGNGTVRSLQGKSLSGTN
;
A
#
# COMPACT_ATOMS: atom_id res chain seq x y z
N THR A 1 32.54 -9.52 24.07
CA THR A 1 31.34 -10.37 23.84
C THR A 1 31.70 -11.85 24.03
N GLN A 2 30.72 -12.75 24.24
CA GLN A 2 30.97 -14.20 24.34
C GLN A 2 31.66 -14.76 23.06
N VAL A 3 31.33 -14.20 21.91
CA VAL A 3 31.93 -14.57 20.62
C VAL A 3 33.41 -14.16 20.58
N GLU A 4 33.76 -12.96 21.02
CA GLU A 4 35.16 -12.51 21.13
C GLU A 4 35.96 -13.40 22.06
N GLN A 5 35.38 -13.74 23.24
CA GLN A 5 36.00 -14.62 24.22
C GLN A 5 36.23 -16.03 23.64
N HIS A 6 35.34 -16.56 22.84
CA HIS A 6 35.54 -17.83 22.16
C HIS A 6 36.61 -17.73 21.09
N LEU A 7 36.58 -16.68 20.26
CA LEU A 7 37.55 -16.45 19.19
C LEU A 7 38.96 -16.12 19.70
N SER A 8 39.09 -15.54 20.88
CA SER A 8 40.42 -15.24 21.50
C SER A 8 41.27 -16.47 21.78
N GLN A 9 40.68 -17.68 21.76
CA GLN A 9 41.41 -18.96 21.86
C GLN A 9 42.14 -19.32 20.58
N PHE A 10 41.69 -18.77 19.42
CA PHE A 10 42.21 -19.12 18.08
C PHE A 10 42.89 -17.94 17.38
N ILE A 11 42.49 -16.70 17.74
CA ILE A 11 42.93 -15.48 17.05
C ILE A 11 43.40 -14.46 18.11
N TYR A 12 44.53 -13.84 17.85
CA TYR A 12 45.09 -12.81 18.71
C TYR A 12 44.28 -11.51 18.54
N ARG A 13 43.63 -11.02 19.62
CA ARG A 13 42.80 -9.80 19.70
C ARG A 13 41.70 -9.76 18.62
N PRO A 14 40.72 -10.68 18.64
CA PRO A 14 39.63 -10.63 17.66
C PRO A 14 38.73 -9.43 17.96
N GLU A 15 38.45 -8.61 16.94
CA GLU A 15 37.38 -7.61 16.96
C GLU A 15 36.17 -8.17 16.24
N VAL A 16 35.00 -8.20 16.87
CA VAL A 16 33.78 -8.78 16.32
C VAL A 16 32.67 -7.75 16.34
N SER A 17 32.13 -7.45 15.16
CA SER A 17 30.88 -6.72 14.99
C SER A 17 29.76 -7.70 14.68
N LEU A 18 28.68 -7.63 15.44
CA LEU A 18 27.50 -8.47 15.25
C LEU A 18 26.31 -7.58 14.95
N ASP A 19 25.62 -7.87 13.86
CA ASP A 19 24.39 -7.23 13.49
C ASP A 19 23.29 -8.26 13.25
N VAL A 20 22.03 -7.89 13.58
CA VAL A 20 20.88 -8.75 13.37
C VAL A 20 20.23 -8.38 12.04
N LEU A 21 20.41 -9.22 11.03
CA LEU A 21 19.84 -8.97 9.69
C LEU A 21 18.32 -9.10 9.64
N ALA A 22 17.74 -10.05 10.36
CA ALA A 22 16.30 -10.22 10.45
C ALA A 22 15.90 -11.21 11.55
N TYR A 23 14.72 -11.00 12.14
CA TYR A 23 14.07 -11.98 13.01
C TYR A 23 12.98 -12.74 12.23
N ASN A 24 13.19 -13.99 11.89
CA ASN A 24 12.22 -14.78 11.13
C ASN A 24 10.87 -14.98 11.84
N SER A 25 10.85 -14.89 13.17
CA SER A 25 9.64 -15.04 14.00
C SER A 25 8.93 -13.72 14.32
N LYS A 26 9.58 -12.58 14.07
CA LYS A 26 9.03 -11.26 14.39
C LYS A 26 8.76 -10.50 13.10
N VAL A 27 7.51 -10.15 12.88
CA VAL A 27 7.05 -9.51 11.65
C VAL A 27 6.14 -8.34 11.98
N TYR A 28 6.03 -7.42 11.04
CA TYR A 28 4.99 -6.40 10.98
C TYR A 28 4.31 -6.44 9.62
N TYR A 29 3.22 -5.73 9.48
CA TYR A 29 2.42 -5.74 8.27
C TYR A 29 2.26 -4.31 7.75
N VAL A 30 2.37 -4.15 6.43
CA VAL A 30 1.96 -2.93 5.73
C VAL A 30 0.75 -3.27 4.88
N ILE A 31 -0.34 -2.56 5.08
CA ILE A 31 -1.62 -2.78 4.39
C ILE A 31 -1.91 -1.53 3.58
N THR A 32 -2.04 -1.67 2.28
CA THR A 32 -2.34 -0.57 1.36
C THR A 32 -3.71 -0.76 0.73
N ASP A 33 -4.55 0.27 0.81
CA ASP A 33 -5.84 0.33 0.15
C ASP A 33 -5.64 0.73 -1.33
N GLY A 34 -6.14 -0.08 -2.24
CA GLY A 34 -6.02 0.15 -3.68
C GLY A 34 -7.10 1.07 -4.29
N GLY A 35 -7.85 1.83 -3.47
CA GLY A 35 -8.84 2.78 -3.99
C GLY A 35 -10.01 2.13 -4.74
N GLY A 36 -10.39 0.91 -4.36
CA GLY A 36 -11.43 0.12 -5.02
C GLY A 36 -10.89 -1.02 -5.89
N ALA A 37 -9.58 -1.13 -6.07
CA ALA A 37 -8.93 -2.28 -6.73
C ALA A 37 -8.60 -3.43 -5.76
N GLY A 38 -8.92 -3.28 -4.47
CA GLY A 38 -8.61 -4.22 -3.41
C GLY A 38 -7.47 -3.74 -2.50
N GLU A 39 -7.24 -4.47 -1.42
CA GLU A 39 -6.15 -4.22 -0.48
C GLU A 39 -4.96 -5.12 -0.79
N GLN A 40 -3.75 -4.61 -0.53
CA GLN A 40 -2.53 -5.40 -0.59
C GLN A 40 -1.92 -5.46 0.81
N VAL A 41 -1.47 -6.65 1.22
CA VAL A 41 -0.87 -6.88 2.54
C VAL A 41 0.55 -7.39 2.35
N TYR A 42 1.49 -6.64 2.88
CA TYR A 42 2.92 -7.00 2.89
C TYR A 42 3.29 -7.47 4.29
N ARG A 43 3.83 -8.69 4.38
CA ARG A 43 4.38 -9.25 5.61
C ARG A 43 5.90 -9.08 5.59
N ILE A 44 6.45 -8.32 6.51
CA ILE A 44 7.86 -7.93 6.52
C ILE A 44 8.51 -8.39 7.83
N PRO A 45 9.64 -9.10 7.77
CA PRO A 45 10.41 -9.43 8.97
C PRO A 45 11.04 -8.17 9.56
N THR A 46 11.07 -8.05 10.88
CA THR A 46 11.70 -6.91 11.55
C THR A 46 13.15 -7.19 11.90
N THR A 47 14.03 -6.19 11.76
CA THR A 47 15.39 -6.18 12.30
C THR A 47 15.44 -5.52 13.69
N GLY A 48 14.41 -4.73 14.02
CA GLY A 48 14.23 -4.07 15.31
C GLY A 48 14.49 -2.57 15.33
N ASN A 49 15.02 -2.01 14.25
CA ASN A 49 15.35 -0.58 14.14
C ASN A 49 14.54 0.17 13.08
N GLU A 50 13.61 -0.53 12.41
CA GLU A 50 12.80 0.07 11.35
C GLU A 50 11.86 1.14 11.88
N THR A 51 11.75 2.21 11.10
CA THR A 51 10.76 3.26 11.27
C THR A 51 9.64 3.12 10.25
N VAL A 52 8.59 3.93 10.37
CA VAL A 52 7.51 4.00 9.36
C VAL A 52 8.07 4.32 7.98
N LEU A 53 9.06 5.21 7.90
CA LEU A 53 9.71 5.56 6.64
C LEU A 53 10.39 4.35 5.99
N ASP A 54 11.13 3.57 6.79
CA ASP A 54 11.80 2.35 6.32
C ASP A 54 10.79 1.30 5.87
N ALA A 55 9.69 1.12 6.62
CA ALA A 55 8.64 0.18 6.29
C ALA A 55 7.96 0.51 4.94
N ILE A 56 7.67 1.80 4.70
CA ILE A 56 7.09 2.25 3.43
C ILE A 56 8.11 2.19 2.29
N ALA A 57 9.38 2.52 2.55
CA ALA A 57 10.44 2.34 1.57
C ALA A 57 10.61 0.87 1.16
N GLY A 58 10.48 -0.07 2.10
CA GLY A 58 10.55 -1.51 1.87
C GLY A 58 9.49 -2.06 0.91
N ILE A 59 8.36 -1.39 0.76
CA ILE A 59 7.31 -1.71 -0.23
C ILE A 59 7.40 -0.88 -1.51
N SER A 60 8.54 -0.23 -1.77
CA SER A 60 8.79 0.67 -2.91
C SER A 60 8.04 2.00 -2.85
N GLY A 61 7.70 2.45 -1.65
CA GLY A 61 7.04 3.73 -1.40
C GLY A 61 5.52 3.65 -1.32
N LEU A 62 4.88 4.82 -1.23
CA LEU A 62 3.43 4.91 -1.20
C LEU A 62 2.82 4.65 -2.58
N PRO A 63 1.74 3.83 -2.67
CA PRO A 63 0.97 3.70 -3.91
C PRO A 63 0.48 5.06 -4.42
N SER A 64 0.36 5.20 -5.75
CA SER A 64 -0.11 6.45 -6.39
C SER A 64 -1.52 6.86 -5.94
N VAL A 65 -2.32 5.89 -5.53
CA VAL A 65 -3.69 6.10 -5.02
C VAL A 65 -3.74 6.46 -3.53
N ALA A 66 -2.61 6.40 -2.82
CA ALA A 66 -2.55 6.58 -1.38
C ALA A 66 -2.85 8.03 -0.95
N SER A 67 -3.55 8.16 0.18
CA SER A 67 -3.73 9.43 0.87
C SER A 67 -2.58 9.67 1.85
N LYS A 68 -1.75 10.65 1.58
CA LYS A 68 -0.61 11.02 2.43
C LYS A 68 -1.01 11.50 3.83
N GLY A 69 -2.26 11.94 4.01
CA GLY A 69 -2.79 12.38 5.29
C GLY A 69 -3.59 11.31 6.04
N SER A 70 -3.66 10.08 5.52
CA SER A 70 -4.48 9.03 6.12
C SER A 70 -3.66 7.75 6.27
N ILE A 71 -2.58 7.85 7.05
CA ILE A 71 -1.69 6.75 7.40
C ILE A 71 -1.68 6.61 8.91
N TRP A 72 -1.75 5.39 9.43
CA TRP A 72 -1.67 5.11 10.86
C TRP A 72 -1.08 3.73 11.14
N ILE A 73 -0.56 3.58 12.35
CA ILE A 73 -0.12 2.29 12.89
C ILE A 73 -1.17 1.83 13.89
N ALA A 74 -1.64 0.60 13.75
CA ALA A 74 -2.36 -0.12 14.78
C ALA A 74 -1.38 -1.04 15.50
N ARG A 75 -1.06 -0.71 16.75
CA ARG A 75 -0.14 -1.45 17.61
C ARG A 75 -0.91 -2.30 18.60
N PRO A 76 -0.73 -3.64 18.59
CA PRO A 76 -1.39 -4.52 19.53
C PRO A 76 -1.03 -4.19 20.97
N SER A 77 -2.02 -4.18 21.85
CA SER A 77 -1.78 -4.02 23.29
C SER A 77 -1.07 -5.25 23.86
N PRO A 78 -0.04 -5.07 24.69
CA PRO A 78 0.72 -6.18 25.30
C PRO A 78 -0.15 -7.16 26.09
N ASN A 79 -1.23 -6.69 26.66
CA ASN A 79 -2.08 -7.47 27.57
C ASN A 79 -3.32 -8.08 26.91
N HIS A 80 -3.55 -7.85 25.62
CA HIS A 80 -4.75 -8.29 24.87
C HIS A 80 -6.12 -7.92 25.51
N CYS A 81 -6.09 -7.29 26.69
CA CYS A 81 -7.28 -6.84 27.42
C CYS A 81 -7.58 -5.35 27.19
N SER A 82 -6.65 -4.61 26.61
CA SER A 82 -6.80 -3.19 26.27
C SER A 82 -6.96 -3.04 24.75
N PRO A 83 -7.64 -1.99 24.28
CA PRO A 83 -7.74 -1.72 22.85
C PRO A 83 -6.35 -1.47 22.25
N ASP A 84 -6.20 -1.81 20.96
CA ASP A 84 -4.98 -1.53 20.20
C ASP A 84 -4.71 -0.03 20.18
N GLN A 85 -3.44 0.35 20.27
CA GLN A 85 -3.02 1.74 20.18
C GLN A 85 -3.00 2.17 18.71
N VAL A 86 -3.66 3.28 18.38
CA VAL A 86 -3.63 3.87 17.05
C VAL A 86 -2.73 5.09 17.05
N LEU A 87 -1.66 5.06 16.26
CA LEU A 87 -0.69 6.13 16.09
C LEU A 87 -0.85 6.73 14.70
N THR A 88 -1.23 7.99 14.60
CA THR A 88 -1.36 8.70 13.32
C THR A 88 0.01 9.10 12.79
N VAL A 89 0.20 8.96 11.47
CA VAL A 89 1.45 9.28 10.77
C VAL A 89 1.23 10.44 9.82
N ASP A 90 1.98 11.51 9.99
CA ASP A 90 2.02 12.62 9.03
C ASP A 90 3.15 12.39 8.02
N TRP A 91 2.80 11.78 6.89
CA TRP A 91 3.77 11.48 5.84
C TRP A 91 4.39 12.73 5.21
N ASN A 92 3.63 13.81 5.05
CA ASN A 92 4.16 15.04 4.47
C ASN A 92 5.22 15.67 5.39
N ALA A 93 4.97 15.67 6.69
CA ALA A 93 5.93 16.14 7.67
C ALA A 93 7.23 15.31 7.65
N ILE A 94 7.13 13.99 7.54
CA ILE A 94 8.29 13.09 7.48
C ILE A 94 9.05 13.27 6.17
N ALA A 95 8.36 13.14 5.02
CA ALA A 95 9.01 13.03 3.71
C ALA A 95 9.43 14.39 3.13
N GLN A 96 8.70 15.47 3.43
CA GLN A 96 8.93 16.80 2.86
C GLN A 96 9.34 17.84 3.91
N GLY A 97 8.85 17.69 5.14
CA GLY A 97 9.10 18.64 6.22
C GLY A 97 10.31 18.32 7.09
N ALA A 98 11.02 17.21 6.83
CA ALA A 98 12.14 16.74 7.65
C ALA A 98 11.80 16.60 9.16
N GLN A 99 10.52 16.38 9.49
CA GLN A 99 10.05 16.22 10.86
C GLN A 99 9.92 14.73 11.21
N THR A 100 10.55 14.32 12.29
CA THR A 100 10.58 12.91 12.72
C THR A 100 9.55 12.59 13.81
N GLY A 101 8.76 13.56 14.26
CA GLY A 101 7.85 13.41 15.40
C GLY A 101 6.80 12.29 15.25
N THR A 102 6.38 11.99 14.01
CA THR A 102 5.45 10.90 13.71
C THR A 102 6.11 9.73 12.96
N ASN A 103 7.44 9.76 12.79
CA ASN A 103 8.20 8.64 12.23
C ASN A 103 8.49 7.61 13.32
N TYR A 104 7.45 6.94 13.79
CA TYR A 104 7.53 5.97 14.87
C TYR A 104 8.39 4.78 14.50
N GLN A 105 9.08 4.22 15.49
CA GLN A 105 9.70 2.91 15.36
C GLN A 105 8.62 1.83 15.24
N VAL A 106 8.78 0.95 14.27
CA VAL A 106 7.87 -0.17 14.04
C VAL A 106 8.24 -1.33 14.97
N LEU A 107 7.25 -1.88 15.65
CA LEU A 107 7.42 -3.01 16.55
C LEU A 107 6.83 -4.29 15.94
N PRO A 108 7.29 -5.46 16.39
CA PRO A 108 6.69 -6.73 15.97
C PRO A 108 5.20 -6.79 16.26
N GLY A 109 4.40 -7.18 15.26
CA GLY A 109 2.95 -7.21 15.33
C GLY A 109 2.25 -5.91 14.91
N ASP A 110 2.97 -4.82 14.69
CA ASP A 110 2.39 -3.58 14.20
C ASP A 110 1.75 -3.77 12.82
N ARG A 111 0.65 -3.05 12.58
CA ARG A 111 -0.04 -2.97 11.30
C ARG A 111 -0.05 -1.53 10.85
N ILE A 112 0.72 -1.22 9.81
CA ILE A 112 0.75 0.10 9.17
C ILE A 112 -0.32 0.10 8.09
N TYR A 113 -1.32 0.94 8.21
CA TYR A 113 -2.40 1.07 7.24
C TYR A 113 -2.24 2.35 6.42
N VAL A 114 -2.26 2.21 5.10
CA VAL A 114 -2.18 3.30 4.13
C VAL A 114 -3.49 3.36 3.37
N LYS A 115 -4.35 4.33 3.71
CA LYS A 115 -5.66 4.50 3.08
C LYS A 115 -5.54 5.12 1.70
N ALA A 116 -6.41 4.73 0.77
CA ALA A 116 -6.53 5.38 -0.52
C ALA A 116 -7.13 6.79 -0.41
N SER A 117 -6.79 7.64 -1.38
CA SER A 117 -7.40 8.96 -1.52
C SER A 117 -8.91 8.83 -1.79
N PRO A 118 -9.76 9.59 -1.07
CA PRO A 118 -11.20 9.55 -1.27
C PRO A 118 -11.62 9.94 -2.70
N PHE A 119 -10.85 10.79 -3.37
CA PHE A 119 -11.10 11.17 -4.77
C PHE A 119 -10.93 10.00 -5.72
N VAL A 120 -9.85 9.21 -5.56
CA VAL A 120 -9.60 8.02 -6.39
C VAL A 120 -10.67 6.96 -6.15
N THR A 121 -11.06 6.77 -4.90
CA THR A 121 -12.12 5.82 -4.52
C THR A 121 -13.47 6.24 -5.13
N PHE A 122 -13.78 7.54 -5.14
CA PHE A 122 -15.00 8.08 -5.75
C PHE A 122 -14.99 7.89 -7.28
N ASP A 123 -13.89 8.26 -7.95
CA ASP A 123 -13.73 8.12 -9.40
C ASP A 123 -13.87 6.65 -9.83
N THR A 124 -13.21 5.74 -9.13
CA THR A 124 -13.32 4.30 -9.40
C THR A 124 -14.75 3.78 -9.23
N LYS A 125 -15.48 4.23 -8.22
CA LYS A 125 -16.90 3.87 -8.00
C LYS A 125 -17.77 4.45 -9.10
N LEU A 126 -17.60 5.73 -9.43
CA LEU A 126 -18.35 6.42 -10.45
C LEU A 126 -18.16 5.74 -11.82
N GLY A 127 -16.93 5.41 -12.20
CA GLY A 127 -16.62 4.68 -13.43
C GLY A 127 -17.34 3.34 -13.52
N ARG A 128 -17.47 2.60 -12.42
CA ARG A 128 -18.22 1.33 -12.38
C ARG A 128 -19.72 1.51 -12.64
N PHE A 129 -20.32 2.65 -12.26
CA PHE A 129 -21.72 2.94 -12.53
C PHE A 129 -21.95 3.47 -13.94
N ILE A 130 -21.02 4.24 -14.50
CA ILE A 130 -21.17 4.88 -15.81
C ILE A 130 -20.84 3.89 -16.95
N ALA A 131 -19.86 3.00 -16.77
CA ALA A 131 -19.43 2.06 -17.80
C ALA A 131 -20.58 1.22 -18.44
N PRO A 132 -21.59 0.71 -17.71
CA PRO A 132 -22.73 0.02 -18.33
C PRO A 132 -23.59 0.94 -19.17
N VAL A 133 -23.77 2.20 -18.77
CA VAL A 133 -24.58 3.20 -19.50
C VAL A 133 -23.92 3.58 -20.81
N GLU A 134 -22.61 3.79 -20.83
CA GLU A 134 -21.84 4.08 -22.04
C GLU A 134 -21.92 2.92 -23.05
N ARG A 135 -21.87 1.66 -22.57
CA ARG A 135 -22.05 0.47 -23.45
C ARG A 135 -23.42 0.42 -24.10
N LEU A 136 -24.47 0.72 -23.32
CA LEU A 136 -25.86 0.75 -23.87
C LEU A 136 -26.02 1.87 -24.88
N LEU A 137 -25.52 3.08 -24.60
CA LEU A 137 -25.57 4.20 -25.54
C LEU A 137 -24.73 3.95 -26.78
N GLY A 138 -23.57 3.34 -26.69
CA GLY A 138 -22.73 2.95 -27.81
C GLY A 138 -23.41 1.96 -28.75
N ILE A 139 -24.12 0.97 -28.22
CA ILE A 139 -24.89 -0.01 -29.00
C ILE A 139 -26.05 0.66 -29.77
N THR A 140 -26.76 1.61 -29.14
CA THR A 140 -27.88 2.31 -29.78
C THR A 140 -27.40 3.23 -30.92
N ILE A 141 -26.27 3.90 -30.78
CA ILE A 141 -25.69 4.77 -31.80
C ILE A 141 -25.21 3.94 -33.00
N LEU A 142 -24.47 2.86 -32.75
CA LEU A 142 -23.98 1.96 -33.79
C LEU A 142 -25.13 1.20 -34.52
N GLY A 143 -26.14 0.75 -33.74
CA GLY A 143 -27.33 0.09 -34.28
C GLY A 143 -28.12 0.98 -35.23
N ASN A 144 -28.35 2.25 -34.90
CA ASN A 144 -29.01 3.21 -35.76
C ASN A 144 -28.22 3.54 -37.05
N GLY A 145 -26.89 3.56 -36.99
CA GLY A 145 -26.03 3.77 -38.15
C GLY A 145 -26.12 2.61 -39.15
N THR A 146 -26.14 1.38 -38.71
CA THR A 146 -26.27 0.18 -39.57
C THR A 146 -27.65 0.05 -40.18
N VAL A 147 -28.73 0.34 -39.44
CA VAL A 147 -30.08 0.30 -39.97
C VAL A 147 -30.29 1.37 -41.08
N ARG A 148 -29.77 2.60 -40.86
CA ARG A 148 -29.86 3.65 -41.92
C ARG A 148 -29.03 3.30 -43.15
N SER A 149 -27.87 2.66 -43.01
CA SER A 149 -27.07 2.25 -44.19
C SER A 149 -27.72 1.12 -44.98
N LEU A 150 -28.45 0.24 -44.35
CA LEU A 150 -29.21 -0.85 -45.01
C LEU A 150 -30.46 -0.31 -45.70
N GLN A 151 -31.18 0.65 -45.11
CA GLN A 151 -32.33 1.30 -45.73
C GLN A 151 -31.94 2.17 -46.93
N GLY A 152 -30.77 2.84 -46.88
CA GLY A 152 -30.27 3.63 -48.03
C GLY A 152 -29.88 2.77 -49.24
N LYS A 153 -29.52 1.50 -49.04
CA LYS A 153 -29.13 0.58 -50.12
C LYS A 153 -30.33 -0.08 -50.84
N SER A 154 -31.50 -0.08 -50.16
CA SER A 154 -32.73 -0.69 -50.73
C SER A 154 -33.43 0.16 -51.80
N LEU A 155 -33.10 1.45 -51.93
CA LEU A 155 -33.78 2.38 -52.89
C LEU A 155 -32.95 2.66 -54.11
N SER A 156 -31.80 2.03 -54.34
CA SER A 156 -30.94 2.25 -55.52
C SER A 156 -30.94 1.07 -56.54
N GLY A 157 -31.94 0.21 -56.51
CA GLY A 157 -31.95 -1.02 -57.29
C GLY A 157 -33.17 -1.19 -58.16
N THR A 158 -33.66 -0.13 -58.89
CA THR A 158 -34.61 -0.25 -59.98
C THR A 158 -34.41 0.90 -60.97
N ASN A 159 -33.55 0.67 -61.95
CA ASN A 159 -33.64 1.09 -63.31
C ASN A 159 -32.67 0.27 -64.14
#